data_22c5f2ea46b4d6b82bce6b155073567e
#
_entry.id   22c5f2ea46b4d6b82bce6b155073567e
#
_cell.length_a   1.000
_cell.length_b   1.000
_cell.length_c   1.000
_cell.angle_alpha   90.00
_cell.angle_beta   90.00
_cell.angle_gamma   90.00
#
_symmetry.space_group_name_H-M   'P 1'
#
loop_
_entity.id
_entity.type
_entity.pdbx_description
1 polymer ?
#
loop_
_entity_poly.entity_id
_entity_poly.type
_entity_poly.pdbx_seq_one_letter_code
_entity_poly.pdbx_strand_id
1 'polypeptide(L)'
;MMRRLLAALGLAVCTAPCGAADFQPPVRLKGGDAAIRVEAPGYACPAWADVDGDGKPDLIVGQFAKGKMQVFKNMGGTKFAAGTWLQAEGKVAEVPGVW
;
A
#
# COMPACT_ATOMS: atom_id res chain seq x y z
N MET A 1 34.34 -29.68 54.45
CA MET A 1 34.73 -28.77 53.35
C MET A 1 33.50 -28.44 52.54
N MET A 2 32.96 -27.23 52.75
CA MET A 2 31.81 -26.72 51.97
C MET A 2 32.34 -26.01 50.72
N ARG A 3 32.16 -26.60 49.56
CA ARG A 3 32.40 -25.93 48.28
C ARG A 3 31.18 -25.08 47.96
N ARG A 4 31.31 -23.78 48.10
CA ARG A 4 30.29 -22.82 47.64
C ARG A 4 30.36 -22.78 46.12
N LEU A 5 29.36 -23.37 45.44
CA LEU A 5 29.10 -23.10 44.02
C LEU A 5 28.51 -21.70 43.93
N LEU A 6 29.30 -20.76 43.43
CA LEU A 6 28.76 -19.50 42.94
C LEU A 6 28.15 -19.76 41.57
N ALA A 7 26.84 -19.85 41.51
CA ALA A 7 26.13 -19.78 40.24
C ALA A 7 26.17 -18.33 39.76
N ALA A 8 27.02 -18.04 38.81
CA ALA A 8 27.00 -16.78 38.14
C ALA A 8 25.77 -16.77 37.23
N LEU A 9 24.73 -16.02 37.63
CA LEU A 9 23.55 -15.76 36.80
C LEU A 9 23.99 -14.76 35.73
N GLY A 10 24.41 -15.29 34.55
CA GLY A 10 24.70 -14.47 33.40
C GLY A 10 23.41 -13.88 32.87
N LEU A 11 23.22 -12.59 33.06
CA LEU A 11 22.14 -11.87 32.40
C LEU A 11 22.49 -11.75 30.92
N ALA A 12 21.93 -12.62 30.08
CA ALA A 12 22.07 -12.52 28.63
C ALA A 12 21.24 -11.32 28.18
N VAL A 13 21.87 -10.17 28.04
CA VAL A 13 21.26 -9.01 27.37
C VAL A 13 21.20 -9.35 25.89
N CYS A 14 20.02 -9.76 25.43
CA CYS A 14 19.77 -9.96 24.01
C CYS A 14 19.69 -8.59 23.34
N THR A 15 20.82 -8.04 22.91
CA THR A 15 20.85 -6.86 22.05
C THR A 15 20.48 -7.33 20.63
N ALA A 16 19.18 -7.37 20.33
CA ALA A 16 18.76 -7.50 18.93
C ALA A 16 19.31 -6.28 18.17
N PRO A 17 20.07 -6.46 17.09
CA PRO A 17 20.49 -5.32 16.29
C PRO A 17 19.24 -4.68 15.72
N CYS A 18 18.97 -3.42 16.13
CA CYS A 18 17.98 -2.57 15.52
C CYS A 18 18.53 -2.12 14.16
N GLY A 19 18.61 -3.06 13.20
CA GLY A 19 18.99 -2.75 11.84
C GLY A 19 17.85 -2.02 11.15
N ALA A 20 18.15 -1.00 10.33
CA ALA A 20 17.20 -0.44 9.40
C ALA A 20 16.67 -1.58 8.50
N ALA A 21 15.35 -1.63 8.29
CA ALA A 21 14.79 -2.62 7.38
C ALA A 21 15.37 -2.43 5.98
N ASP A 22 15.92 -3.52 5.43
CA ASP A 22 16.38 -3.52 4.05
C ASP A 22 15.17 -3.54 3.12
N PHE A 23 14.89 -2.40 2.50
CA PHE A 23 13.85 -2.31 1.49
C PHE A 23 14.40 -2.74 0.13
N GLN A 24 13.62 -3.50 -0.60
CA GLN A 24 13.89 -3.77 -2.00
C GLN A 24 13.82 -2.46 -2.80
N PRO A 25 14.55 -2.35 -3.94
CA PRO A 25 14.42 -1.18 -4.79
C PRO A 25 12.96 -0.89 -5.15
N PRO A 26 12.55 0.39 -5.23
CA PRO A 26 11.17 0.73 -5.55
C PRO A 26 10.80 0.25 -6.95
N VAL A 27 9.61 -0.34 -7.07
CA VAL A 27 9.06 -0.81 -8.35
C VAL A 27 7.88 0.06 -8.72
N ARG A 28 7.84 0.53 -9.96
CA ARG A 28 6.71 1.29 -10.47
C ARG A 28 5.53 0.37 -10.73
N LEU A 29 4.41 0.65 -10.08
CA LEU A 29 3.19 -0.13 -10.28
C LEU A 29 2.58 0.14 -11.66
N LYS A 30 2.03 -0.92 -12.24
CA LYS A 30 1.31 -0.88 -13.52
C LYS A 30 -0.11 -1.35 -13.33
N GLY A 31 -1.03 -0.68 -14.01
CA GLY A 31 -2.39 -1.16 -14.20
C GLY A 31 -2.51 -1.71 -15.63
N GLY A 32 -2.62 -3.03 -15.77
CA GLY A 32 -2.37 -3.68 -17.05
C GLY A 32 -0.92 -3.46 -17.50
N ASP A 33 -0.72 -3.01 -18.72
CA ASP A 33 0.61 -2.75 -19.29
C ASP A 33 1.10 -1.31 -19.08
N ALA A 34 0.25 -0.41 -18.60
CA ALA A 34 0.56 1.00 -18.41
C ALA A 34 0.94 1.34 -16.97
N ALA A 35 1.92 2.22 -16.80
CA ALA A 35 2.23 2.75 -15.47
C ALA A 35 1.03 3.50 -14.89
N ILE A 36 0.74 3.26 -13.61
CA ILE A 36 -0.33 3.96 -12.90
C ILE A 36 0.01 5.44 -12.81
N ARG A 37 -0.86 6.27 -13.31
CA ARG A 37 -0.72 7.74 -13.32
C ARG A 37 -2.06 8.40 -13.05
N VAL A 38 -2.01 9.60 -12.50
CA VAL A 38 -3.15 10.49 -12.34
C VAL A 38 -3.06 11.63 -13.33
N GLU A 39 -4.21 12.27 -13.60
CA GLU A 39 -4.28 13.44 -14.46
C GLU A 39 -3.58 14.66 -13.80
N ALA A 40 -3.16 15.60 -14.62
CA ALA A 40 -2.60 16.86 -14.12
C ALA A 40 -3.63 17.60 -13.24
N PRO A 41 -3.23 18.27 -12.17
CA PRO A 41 -1.85 18.55 -11.73
C PRO A 41 -1.17 17.42 -10.95
N GLY A 42 -1.78 16.25 -10.80
CA GLY A 42 -1.22 15.12 -10.10
C GLY A 42 -1.86 14.88 -8.73
N TYR A 43 -1.03 14.86 -7.68
CA TYR A 43 -1.44 14.62 -6.29
C TYR A 43 -2.19 13.29 -6.11
N ALA A 44 -1.51 12.20 -6.48
CA ALA A 44 -2.03 10.85 -6.30
C ALA A 44 -2.20 10.50 -4.82
N CYS A 45 -3.37 10.02 -4.45
CA CYS A 45 -3.69 9.55 -3.12
C CYS A 45 -4.10 8.08 -3.18
N PRO A 46 -3.18 7.14 -2.96
CA PRO A 46 -3.47 5.72 -3.02
C PRO A 46 -4.14 5.22 -1.72
N ALA A 47 -5.06 4.28 -1.87
CA ALA A 47 -5.71 3.56 -0.78
C ALA A 47 -5.96 2.11 -1.17
N TRP A 48 -6.06 1.24 -0.18
CA TRP A 48 -6.39 -0.17 -0.37
C TRP A 48 -7.79 -0.44 0.15
N ALA A 49 -8.65 -1.00 -0.69
CA ALA A 49 -9.97 -1.48 -0.28
C ALA A 49 -10.46 -2.57 -1.24
N ASP A 50 -11.16 -3.57 -0.72
CA ASP A 50 -11.84 -4.56 -1.54
C ASP A 50 -13.14 -3.95 -2.09
N VAL A 51 -13.09 -3.49 -3.33
CA VAL A 51 -14.20 -2.76 -3.96
C VAL A 51 -15.27 -3.69 -4.52
N ASP A 52 -14.88 -4.88 -4.95
CA ASP A 52 -15.78 -5.85 -5.57
C ASP A 52 -16.18 -7.02 -4.66
N GLY A 53 -15.67 -7.06 -3.44
CA GLY A 53 -16.01 -8.09 -2.46
C GLY A 53 -15.41 -9.46 -2.72
N ASP A 54 -14.34 -9.55 -3.52
CA ASP A 54 -13.66 -10.83 -3.83
C ASP A 54 -12.66 -11.29 -2.76
N GLY A 55 -12.52 -10.52 -1.69
CA GLY A 55 -11.59 -10.78 -0.58
C GLY A 55 -10.16 -10.32 -0.83
N LYS A 56 -9.87 -9.72 -1.98
CA LYS A 56 -8.56 -9.15 -2.32
C LYS A 56 -8.66 -7.63 -2.32
N PRO A 57 -7.78 -6.93 -1.59
CA PRO A 57 -7.80 -5.48 -1.62
C PRO A 57 -7.35 -4.96 -3.00
N ASP A 58 -8.15 -4.09 -3.58
CA ASP A 58 -7.85 -3.38 -4.81
C ASP A 58 -7.11 -2.08 -4.52
N LEU A 59 -6.38 -1.56 -5.49
CA LEU A 59 -5.74 -0.28 -5.38
C LEU A 59 -6.67 0.82 -5.90
N ILE A 60 -7.04 1.74 -5.03
CA ILE A 60 -7.79 2.94 -5.40
C ILE A 60 -6.82 4.10 -5.43
N VAL A 61 -6.81 4.87 -6.50
CA VAL A 61 -5.97 6.05 -6.62
C VAL A 61 -6.84 7.28 -6.86
N GLY A 62 -6.96 8.08 -5.81
CA GLY A 62 -7.58 9.40 -5.89
C GLY A 62 -6.65 10.40 -6.56
N GLN A 63 -7.22 11.45 -7.14
CA GLN A 63 -6.47 12.52 -7.78
C GLN A 63 -7.07 13.89 -7.47
N PHE A 64 -6.27 14.93 -7.62
CA PHE A 64 -6.72 16.30 -7.41
C PHE A 64 -7.75 16.71 -8.46
N ALA A 65 -7.49 16.46 -9.74
CA ALA A 65 -8.38 16.87 -10.82
C ALA A 65 -9.79 16.30 -10.64
N LYS A 66 -10.76 17.17 -10.38
CA LYS A 66 -12.18 16.87 -10.14
C LYS A 66 -12.46 15.86 -9.02
N GLY A 67 -11.47 15.57 -8.18
CA GLY A 67 -11.61 14.56 -7.12
C GLY A 67 -12.01 13.18 -7.63
N LYS A 68 -11.62 12.82 -8.84
CA LYS A 68 -11.91 11.51 -9.43
C LYS A 68 -11.03 10.42 -8.79
N MET A 69 -11.50 9.19 -8.85
CA MET A 69 -10.79 8.03 -8.34
C MET A 69 -10.73 6.93 -9.38
N GLN A 70 -9.53 6.36 -9.59
CA GLN A 70 -9.36 5.15 -10.39
C GLN A 70 -9.27 3.92 -9.49
N VAL A 71 -9.87 2.84 -9.93
CA VAL A 71 -9.80 1.54 -9.27
C VAL A 71 -8.99 0.60 -10.15
N PHE A 72 -7.97 -0.01 -9.57
CA PHE A 72 -7.13 -1.01 -10.20
C PHE A 72 -7.35 -2.33 -9.48
N LYS A 73 -8.06 -3.25 -10.14
CA LYS A 73 -8.39 -4.55 -9.56
C LYS A 73 -7.12 -5.36 -9.28
N ASN A 74 -7.04 -5.91 -8.08
CA ASN A 74 -5.95 -6.80 -7.69
C ASN A 74 -6.11 -8.17 -8.39
N MET A 75 -5.13 -8.51 -9.23
CA MET A 75 -5.08 -9.78 -9.94
C MET A 75 -4.21 -10.82 -9.25
N GLY A 76 -3.70 -10.50 -8.07
CA GLY A 76 -2.79 -11.31 -7.27
C GLY A 76 -1.36 -10.75 -7.23
N GLY A 77 -0.72 -10.82 -6.07
CA GLY A 77 0.61 -10.26 -5.85
C GLY A 77 0.69 -8.76 -6.12
N THR A 78 1.56 -8.35 -7.03
CA THR A 78 1.73 -6.95 -7.46
C THR A 78 1.12 -6.66 -8.83
N LYS A 79 0.22 -7.54 -9.29
CA LYS A 79 -0.43 -7.41 -10.60
C LYS A 79 -1.79 -6.76 -10.43
N PHE A 80 -2.02 -5.69 -11.19
CA PHE A 80 -3.28 -4.95 -11.22
C PHE A 80 -3.83 -4.92 -12.64
N ALA A 81 -5.14 -5.02 -12.77
CA ALA A 81 -5.83 -4.78 -14.04
C ALA A 81 -5.71 -3.30 -14.44
N ALA A 82 -6.04 -2.99 -15.70
CA ALA A 82 -6.14 -1.61 -16.15
C ALA A 82 -7.12 -0.82 -15.27
N GLY A 83 -6.81 0.46 -15.01
CA GLY A 83 -7.62 1.32 -14.17
C GLY A 83 -8.98 1.62 -14.79
N THR A 84 -10.00 1.62 -13.95
CA THR A 84 -11.34 2.05 -14.29
C THR A 84 -11.76 3.19 -13.37
N TRP A 85 -12.49 4.17 -13.89
CA TRP A 85 -13.02 5.23 -13.06
C TRP A 85 -14.08 4.70 -12.12
N LEU A 86 -13.98 5.05 -10.85
CA LEU A 86 -15.05 4.79 -9.88
C LEU A 86 -16.31 5.51 -10.34
N GLN A 87 -17.42 4.80 -10.32
CA GLN A 87 -18.71 5.34 -10.73
C GLN A 87 -19.68 5.45 -9.55
N ALA A 88 -20.49 6.47 -9.58
CA ALA A 88 -21.64 6.65 -8.71
C ALA A 88 -22.84 7.05 -9.56
N GLU A 89 -23.97 6.39 -9.34
CA GLU A 89 -25.23 6.67 -10.08
C GLU A 89 -25.07 6.62 -11.62
N GLY A 90 -24.23 5.72 -12.12
CA GLY A 90 -24.00 5.54 -13.56
C GLY A 90 -23.10 6.59 -14.21
N LYS A 91 -22.44 7.43 -13.43
CA LYS A 91 -21.49 8.45 -13.89
C LYS A 91 -20.15 8.31 -13.16
N VAL A 92 -19.09 8.83 -13.76
CA VAL A 92 -17.81 8.93 -13.07
C VAL A 92 -18.00 9.75 -11.78
N ALA A 93 -17.61 9.17 -10.66
CA ALA A 93 -17.68 9.82 -9.37
C ALA A 93 -16.70 11.01 -9.33
N GLU A 94 -17.22 12.19 -9.03
CA GLU A 94 -16.44 13.40 -8.84
C GLU A 94 -16.76 13.97 -7.45
N VAL A 95 -15.74 14.40 -6.73
CA VAL A 95 -15.93 15.04 -5.43
C VAL A 95 -16.07 16.55 -5.65
N PRO A 96 -17.23 17.14 -5.30
CA PRO A 96 -17.37 18.58 -5.37
C PRO A 96 -16.36 19.28 -4.48
N GLY A 97 -15.69 20.30 -4.99
CA GLY A 97 -14.71 21.04 -4.22
C GLY A 97 -14.15 22.22 -5.01
N VAL A 98 -13.25 22.92 -4.38
CA VAL A 98 -12.48 23.99 -5.01
C VAL A 98 -11.14 23.38 -5.42
N TRP A 99 -10.94 23.29 -6.70
CA TRP A 99 -9.77 22.67 -7.32
C TRP A 99 -8.92 23.71 -8.06
#